data_03b9ee77fa035cce02909d5d41b13c51
#
_entry.id   03b9ee77fa035cce02909d5d41b13c51
#
_cell.length_a   1.000
_cell.length_b   1.000
_cell.length_c   1.000
_cell.angle_alpha   90.00
_cell.angle_beta   90.00
_cell.angle_gamma   90.00
#
_symmetry.space_group_name_H-M   'P 1'
#
loop_
_entity.id
_entity.type
_entity.pdbx_description
1 polymer ?
#
loop_
_entity_poly.entity_id
_entity_poly.type
_entity_poly.pdbx_seq_one_letter_code
_entity_poly.pdbx_strand_id
1 'polypeptide(L)'
;MQVGTGKSVLNGIAIGKLKIYKKKDTAISAAEVADTAAEVARFEEAQQKAIEQQTALYEKALAEAGEDIAEVFNIHAMMLEDDDFVDAIKEIINSQKKCAEYAVKTAGNNQAAVFAAMDDPYLQARSADVIDIAQAILDILQGVDNASLQGTEPSILVAEDLAPSETVRMDKSLLLGFITREGSSNSHTAILARSMNIPALIQCKDIQDDWDGKMAVIDGYNACVYVEPTPDLLKSLKKRQQEDQKKQALLQELKGKPNTTLDGKTINVFANIGGMSDVGAVQQNDAGGVGLFRTEFVYLNCKDFPTEDYQFEAYKQVVESLAPRKVVVRTCDIGADKTVDYMKLDHEDNPALGYRAIRICLTRRDFFKTQLRALLRASAYGNMSIMFPMITSLRELQDAKAVLEECRAELTAEGVKMGQNIEVGTMIETPAAVLIADELAA
;
A
#
# COMPACT_ATOMS: atom_id res chain seq x y z
N MET A 1 -32.41 -16.25 5.44
CA MET A 1 -31.50 -15.10 5.26
C MET A 1 -30.69 -14.93 6.55
N GLN A 2 -29.38 -15.01 6.45
CA GLN A 2 -28.44 -14.70 7.54
C GLN A 2 -27.72 -13.40 7.18
N VAL A 3 -27.26 -12.65 8.19
CA VAL A 3 -26.58 -11.36 7.97
C VAL A 3 -25.31 -11.36 8.81
N GLY A 4 -24.20 -11.04 8.17
CA GLY A 4 -22.93 -10.75 8.84
C GLY A 4 -22.59 -9.27 8.69
N THR A 5 -21.92 -8.71 9.68
CA THR A 5 -21.50 -7.31 9.71
C THR A 5 -19.98 -7.20 9.80
N GLY A 6 -19.42 -6.18 9.18
CA GLY A 6 -17.98 -5.94 9.18
C GLY A 6 -17.66 -4.48 8.96
N LYS A 7 -16.41 -4.19 8.60
CA LYS A 7 -16.01 -2.85 8.10
C LYS A 7 -15.86 -2.89 6.59
N SER A 8 -16.50 -1.94 5.89
CA SER A 8 -16.33 -1.80 4.45
C SER A 8 -14.95 -1.23 4.12
N VAL A 9 -14.27 -1.88 3.18
CA VAL A 9 -13.00 -1.42 2.60
C VAL A 9 -13.25 -0.60 1.35
N LEU A 10 -14.22 -1.05 0.54
CA LEU A 10 -14.65 -0.40 -0.69
C LEU A 10 -16.16 -0.53 -0.84
N ASN A 11 -16.81 0.59 -1.12
CA ASN A 11 -18.26 0.61 -1.39
C ASN A 11 -18.57 -0.07 -2.72
N GLY A 12 -19.68 -0.82 -2.75
CA GLY A 12 -20.14 -1.52 -3.94
C GLY A 12 -20.97 -2.74 -3.57
N ILE A 13 -21.57 -3.36 -4.58
CA ILE A 13 -22.37 -4.58 -4.42
C ILE A 13 -21.67 -5.72 -5.16
N ALA A 14 -21.37 -6.80 -4.46
CA ALA A 14 -20.92 -8.05 -5.06
C ALA A 14 -21.95 -9.16 -4.81
N ILE A 15 -22.31 -9.91 -5.85
CA ILE A 15 -23.31 -10.97 -5.81
C ILE A 15 -22.67 -12.24 -6.33
N GLY A 16 -22.63 -13.29 -5.52
CA GLY A 16 -22.03 -14.56 -5.90
C GLY A 16 -22.15 -15.62 -4.81
N LYS A 17 -21.63 -16.82 -5.09
CA LYS A 17 -21.50 -17.87 -4.09
C LYS A 17 -20.33 -17.54 -3.17
N LEU A 18 -20.46 -17.84 -1.89
CA LEU A 18 -19.35 -17.78 -0.94
C LEU A 18 -18.43 -18.97 -1.18
N LYS A 19 -17.13 -18.71 -1.11
CA LYS A 19 -16.09 -19.73 -1.07
C LYS A 19 -15.27 -19.51 0.18
N ILE A 20 -15.42 -20.39 1.17
CA ILE A 20 -14.67 -20.31 2.41
C ILE A 20 -13.31 -20.95 2.20
N TYR A 21 -12.28 -20.10 2.30
CA TYR A 21 -10.90 -20.55 2.32
C TYR A 21 -10.48 -20.83 3.75
N LYS A 22 -10.06 -22.07 3.98
CA LYS A 22 -9.46 -22.48 5.25
C LYS A 22 -8.03 -22.87 4.98
N LYS A 23 -7.09 -22.23 5.68
CA LYS A 23 -5.71 -22.72 5.70
C LYS A 23 -5.74 -24.17 6.21
N LYS A 24 -5.12 -25.07 5.47
CA LYS A 24 -4.99 -26.44 5.93
C LYS A 24 -4.04 -26.45 7.13
N ASP A 25 -4.59 -26.49 8.32
CA ASP A 25 -3.81 -26.78 9.52
C ASP A 25 -3.51 -28.27 9.54
N THR A 26 -2.52 -28.69 8.78
CA THR A 26 -2.01 -30.05 8.82
C THR A 26 -1.31 -30.23 10.14
N ALA A 27 -1.87 -31.11 10.98
CA ALA A 27 -1.26 -31.46 12.25
C ALA A 27 0.16 -32.00 11.99
N ILE A 28 1.17 -31.20 12.35
CA ILE A 28 2.57 -31.54 12.18
C ILE A 28 2.95 -32.49 13.34
N SER A 29 3.29 -33.72 12.99
CA SER A 29 3.78 -34.72 13.94
C SER A 29 5.21 -34.35 14.35
N ALA A 30 5.52 -34.46 15.64
CA ALA A 30 6.88 -34.35 16.15
C ALA A 30 7.66 -35.69 15.93
N ALA A 31 7.57 -36.23 14.73
CA ALA A 31 8.20 -37.52 14.39
C ALA A 31 9.72 -37.46 14.58
N GLU A 32 10.30 -38.52 15.12
CA GLU A 32 11.75 -38.66 15.22
C GLU A 32 12.31 -39.22 13.92
N VAL A 33 13.44 -38.64 13.52
CA VAL A 33 14.17 -39.04 12.31
C VAL A 33 15.47 -39.75 12.67
N ALA A 34 15.78 -40.81 11.95
CA ALA A 34 17.00 -41.57 12.18
C ALA A 34 18.21 -40.97 11.48
N ASP A 35 18.01 -40.37 10.31
CA ASP A 35 19.04 -39.73 9.50
C ASP A 35 18.79 -38.21 9.44
N THR A 36 19.45 -37.51 10.34
CA THR A 36 19.32 -36.03 10.43
C THR A 36 19.98 -35.32 9.24
N ALA A 37 21.00 -35.91 8.60
CA ALA A 37 21.67 -35.31 7.45
C ALA A 37 20.76 -35.34 6.22
N ALA A 38 20.04 -36.47 5.98
CA ALA A 38 19.05 -36.54 4.91
C ALA A 38 17.87 -35.58 5.15
N GLU A 39 17.47 -35.37 6.40
CA GLU A 39 16.38 -34.48 6.75
C GLU A 39 16.76 -33.01 6.61
N VAL A 40 18.00 -32.64 6.94
CA VAL A 40 18.54 -31.30 6.67
C VAL A 40 18.58 -31.03 5.17
N ALA A 41 19.04 -31.99 4.35
CA ALA A 41 19.05 -31.85 2.89
C ALA A 41 17.63 -31.68 2.32
N ARG A 42 16.63 -32.38 2.88
CA ARG A 42 15.22 -32.22 2.50
C ARG A 42 14.68 -30.86 2.85
N PHE A 43 15.06 -30.31 4.01
CA PHE A 43 14.74 -28.93 4.38
C PHE A 43 15.39 -27.93 3.42
N GLU A 44 16.68 -28.05 3.13
CA GLU A 44 17.41 -27.15 2.24
C GLU A 44 16.83 -27.14 0.82
N GLU A 45 16.41 -28.29 0.29
CA GLU A 45 15.70 -28.36 -0.98
C GLU A 45 14.37 -27.62 -0.93
N ALA A 46 13.61 -27.76 0.16
CA ALA A 46 12.34 -27.07 0.33
C ALA A 46 12.52 -25.55 0.50
N GLN A 47 13.54 -25.12 1.24
CA GLN A 47 13.92 -23.72 1.40
C GLN A 47 14.26 -23.10 0.04
N GLN A 48 15.11 -23.74 -0.76
CA GLN A 48 15.48 -23.25 -2.07
C GLN A 48 14.27 -23.08 -3.00
N LYS A 49 13.35 -24.05 -3.01
CA LYS A 49 12.10 -23.92 -3.75
C LYS A 49 11.20 -22.80 -3.24
N ALA A 50 11.19 -22.56 -1.92
CA ALA A 50 10.44 -21.43 -1.34
C ALA A 50 11.02 -20.09 -1.81
N ILE A 51 12.35 -19.94 -1.83
CA ILE A 51 13.02 -18.73 -2.35
C ILE A 51 12.67 -18.51 -3.82
N GLU A 52 12.74 -19.55 -4.66
CA GLU A 52 12.35 -19.48 -6.06
C GLU A 52 10.88 -19.05 -6.24
N GLN A 53 9.98 -19.56 -5.39
CA GLN A 53 8.58 -19.16 -5.41
C GLN A 53 8.39 -17.69 -5.01
N GLN A 54 9.12 -17.19 -3.98
CA GLN A 54 9.06 -15.78 -3.58
C GLN A 54 9.59 -14.86 -4.69
N THR A 55 10.67 -15.26 -5.37
CA THR A 55 11.21 -14.52 -6.52
C THR A 55 10.19 -14.44 -7.67
N ALA A 56 9.53 -15.55 -7.99
CA ALA A 56 8.49 -15.56 -9.03
C ALA A 56 7.27 -14.71 -8.64
N LEU A 57 6.90 -14.69 -7.33
CA LEU A 57 5.85 -13.81 -6.82
C LEU A 57 6.24 -12.34 -6.87
N TYR A 58 7.52 -12.01 -6.62
CA TYR A 58 8.06 -10.66 -6.78
C TYR A 58 7.88 -10.18 -8.22
N GLU A 59 8.32 -10.95 -9.21
CA GLU A 59 8.18 -10.59 -10.62
C GLU A 59 6.72 -10.39 -11.04
N LYS A 60 5.83 -11.28 -10.59
CA LYS A 60 4.39 -11.18 -10.85
C LYS A 60 3.78 -9.95 -10.18
N ALA A 61 4.09 -9.71 -8.92
CA ALA A 61 3.59 -8.56 -8.17
C ALA A 61 4.09 -7.24 -8.77
N LEU A 62 5.35 -7.18 -9.19
CA LEU A 62 5.94 -6.02 -9.85
C LEU A 62 5.19 -5.66 -11.13
N ALA A 63 4.84 -6.67 -11.93
CA ALA A 63 4.11 -6.48 -13.19
C ALA A 63 2.63 -6.08 -12.98
N GLU A 64 1.98 -6.58 -11.92
CA GLU A 64 0.53 -6.46 -11.74
C GLU A 64 0.11 -5.41 -10.70
N ALA A 65 0.94 -5.15 -9.69
CA ALA A 65 0.57 -4.38 -8.51
C ALA A 65 1.58 -3.27 -8.13
N GLY A 66 2.75 -3.26 -8.75
CA GLY A 66 3.80 -2.26 -8.53
C GLY A 66 4.83 -2.65 -7.47
N GLU A 67 5.89 -1.85 -7.36
CA GLU A 67 7.10 -2.11 -6.59
C GLU A 67 6.84 -2.24 -5.08
N ASP A 68 5.99 -1.38 -4.51
CA ASP A 68 5.68 -1.40 -3.06
C ASP A 68 5.09 -2.73 -2.59
N ILE A 69 4.26 -3.36 -3.43
CA ILE A 69 3.66 -4.67 -3.12
C ILE A 69 4.65 -5.79 -3.43
N ALA A 70 5.45 -5.64 -4.48
CA ALA A 70 6.46 -6.62 -4.87
C ALA A 70 7.56 -6.74 -3.82
N GLU A 71 7.99 -5.63 -3.20
CA GLU A 71 9.11 -5.60 -2.24
C GLU A 71 8.89 -6.54 -1.03
N VAL A 72 7.64 -6.80 -0.65
CA VAL A 72 7.33 -7.77 0.39
C VAL A 72 7.90 -9.15 0.08
N PHE A 73 7.85 -9.58 -1.20
CA PHE A 73 8.35 -10.89 -1.61
C PHE A 73 9.88 -10.95 -1.69
N ASN A 74 10.52 -9.82 -2.00
CA ASN A 74 11.96 -9.67 -1.92
C ASN A 74 12.44 -9.81 -0.46
N ILE A 75 11.76 -9.15 0.46
CA ILE A 75 12.03 -9.28 1.91
C ILE A 75 11.80 -10.72 2.38
N HIS A 76 10.73 -11.39 1.93
CA HIS A 76 10.46 -12.78 2.26
C HIS A 76 11.58 -13.71 1.75
N ALA A 77 12.10 -13.48 0.54
CA ALA A 77 13.23 -14.24 0.03
C ALA A 77 14.48 -14.04 0.89
N MET A 78 14.79 -12.79 1.28
CA MET A 78 15.91 -12.49 2.19
C MET A 78 15.72 -13.13 3.57
N MET A 79 14.51 -13.14 4.13
CA MET A 79 14.22 -13.78 5.42
C MET A 79 14.35 -15.31 5.34
N LEU A 80 14.07 -15.93 4.19
CA LEU A 80 14.29 -17.35 3.95
C LEU A 80 15.77 -17.71 3.88
N GLU A 81 16.65 -16.76 3.52
CA GLU A 81 18.10 -16.91 3.47
C GLU A 81 18.81 -16.51 4.78
N ASP A 82 18.04 -16.01 5.77
CA ASP A 82 18.60 -15.54 7.06
C ASP A 82 19.25 -16.69 7.83
N ASP A 83 20.54 -16.52 8.14
CA ASP A 83 21.34 -17.55 8.79
C ASP A 83 20.77 -17.94 10.17
N ASP A 84 20.25 -16.98 10.96
CA ASP A 84 19.71 -17.27 12.29
C ASP A 84 18.44 -18.12 12.19
N PHE A 85 17.59 -17.89 11.19
CA PHE A 85 16.38 -18.70 10.93
C PHE A 85 16.75 -20.11 10.47
N VAL A 86 17.67 -20.21 9.52
CA VAL A 86 18.13 -21.48 8.95
C VAL A 86 18.84 -22.33 10.00
N ASP A 87 19.74 -21.74 10.77
CA ASP A 87 20.48 -22.43 11.82
C ASP A 87 19.57 -22.91 12.95
N ALA A 88 18.56 -22.13 13.34
CA ALA A 88 17.57 -22.57 14.33
C ALA A 88 16.80 -23.82 13.87
N ILE A 89 16.44 -23.90 12.59
CA ILE A 89 15.77 -25.09 12.01
C ILE A 89 16.72 -26.29 12.03
N LYS A 90 17.95 -26.10 11.53
CA LYS A 90 18.99 -27.16 11.50
C LYS A 90 19.35 -27.67 12.89
N GLU A 91 19.40 -26.79 13.89
CA GLU A 91 19.64 -27.16 15.26
C GLU A 91 18.52 -28.07 15.80
N ILE A 92 17.25 -27.76 15.54
CA ILE A 92 16.12 -28.61 15.96
C ILE A 92 16.21 -29.99 15.30
N ILE A 93 16.51 -30.06 14.00
CA ILE A 93 16.65 -31.33 13.28
C ILE A 93 17.81 -32.15 13.88
N ASN A 94 18.97 -31.54 14.07
CA ASN A 94 20.18 -32.26 14.48
C ASN A 94 20.18 -32.63 15.97
N SER A 95 19.78 -31.68 16.86
CA SER A 95 19.87 -31.85 18.31
C SER A 95 18.67 -32.61 18.86
N GLN A 96 17.45 -32.35 18.36
CA GLN A 96 16.22 -32.96 18.84
C GLN A 96 15.77 -34.13 17.98
N LYS A 97 16.47 -34.43 16.86
CA LYS A 97 16.15 -35.51 15.90
C LYS A 97 14.69 -35.44 15.41
N LYS A 98 14.15 -34.26 15.14
CA LYS A 98 12.79 -34.04 14.66
C LYS A 98 12.75 -33.84 13.15
N CYS A 99 11.60 -34.19 12.54
CA CYS A 99 11.39 -33.96 11.11
C CYS A 99 11.43 -32.48 10.73
N ALA A 100 11.71 -32.18 9.48
CA ALA A 100 11.84 -30.83 8.96
C ALA A 100 10.57 -29.99 9.17
N GLU A 101 9.39 -30.59 9.00
CA GLU A 101 8.12 -29.88 9.22
C GLU A 101 7.98 -29.38 10.66
N TYR A 102 8.33 -30.22 11.64
CA TYR A 102 8.29 -29.82 13.05
C TYR A 102 9.31 -28.73 13.35
N ALA A 103 10.51 -28.87 12.79
CA ALA A 103 11.60 -27.91 12.99
C ALA A 103 11.24 -26.52 12.42
N VAL A 104 10.73 -26.47 11.18
CA VAL A 104 10.30 -25.23 10.52
C VAL A 104 9.16 -24.57 11.27
N LYS A 105 8.12 -25.32 11.67
CA LYS A 105 6.99 -24.77 12.44
C LYS A 105 7.44 -24.21 13.77
N THR A 106 8.32 -24.93 14.47
CA THR A 106 8.80 -24.52 15.79
C THR A 106 9.70 -23.28 15.71
N ALA A 107 10.68 -23.25 14.81
CA ALA A 107 11.55 -22.11 14.60
C ALA A 107 10.74 -20.88 14.14
N GLY A 108 9.84 -21.06 13.16
CA GLY A 108 8.97 -19.99 12.68
C GLY A 108 8.11 -19.38 13.78
N ASN A 109 7.46 -20.22 14.60
CA ASN A 109 6.64 -19.73 15.72
C ASN A 109 7.49 -18.99 16.78
N ASN A 110 8.68 -19.52 17.09
CA ASN A 110 9.59 -18.88 18.07
C ASN A 110 10.05 -17.51 17.57
N GLN A 111 10.47 -17.41 16.32
CA GLN A 111 10.92 -16.15 15.74
C GLN A 111 9.76 -15.15 15.58
N ALA A 112 8.59 -15.59 15.15
CA ALA A 112 7.40 -14.77 15.09
C ALA A 112 7.00 -14.22 16.47
N ALA A 113 7.11 -15.03 17.53
CA ALA A 113 6.86 -14.58 18.91
C ALA A 113 7.87 -13.52 19.37
N VAL A 114 9.13 -13.62 18.94
CA VAL A 114 10.15 -12.58 19.23
C VAL A 114 9.76 -11.26 18.58
N PHE A 115 9.40 -11.26 17.29
CA PHE A 115 8.95 -10.05 16.62
C PHE A 115 7.67 -9.47 17.22
N ALA A 116 6.69 -10.32 17.56
CA ALA A 116 5.44 -9.89 18.18
C ALA A 116 5.62 -9.25 19.57
N ALA A 117 6.71 -9.58 20.28
CA ALA A 117 7.04 -9.05 21.59
C ALA A 117 7.87 -7.74 21.55
N MET A 118 8.26 -7.28 20.36
CA MET A 118 9.01 -6.03 20.21
C MET A 118 8.10 -4.81 20.42
N ASP A 119 8.65 -3.71 20.91
CA ASP A 119 7.90 -2.46 21.14
C ASP A 119 7.62 -1.67 19.84
N ASP A 120 8.32 -1.97 18.74
CA ASP A 120 8.16 -1.31 17.45
C ASP A 120 7.01 -1.93 16.64
N PRO A 121 5.93 -1.20 16.32
CA PRO A 121 4.80 -1.71 15.54
C PRO A 121 5.18 -2.24 14.14
N TYR A 122 6.24 -1.71 13.54
CA TYR A 122 6.74 -2.18 12.26
C TYR A 122 7.38 -3.57 12.38
N LEU A 123 8.18 -3.78 13.44
CA LEU A 123 8.78 -5.08 13.72
C LEU A 123 7.73 -6.09 14.18
N GLN A 124 6.72 -5.66 14.95
CA GLN A 124 5.58 -6.53 15.31
C GLN A 124 4.85 -7.06 14.06
N ALA A 125 4.67 -6.22 13.04
CA ALA A 125 4.05 -6.64 11.78
C ALA A 125 4.86 -7.74 11.07
N ARG A 126 6.18 -7.79 11.24
CA ARG A 126 7.05 -8.85 10.68
C ARG A 126 6.78 -10.24 11.25
N SER A 127 6.12 -10.32 12.40
CA SER A 127 5.66 -11.62 12.95
C SER A 127 4.79 -12.38 11.93
N ALA A 128 3.92 -11.71 11.20
CA ALA A 128 3.08 -12.32 10.17
C ALA A 128 3.91 -12.78 8.96
N ASP A 129 4.94 -12.02 8.58
CA ASP A 129 5.83 -12.37 7.46
C ASP A 129 6.62 -13.65 7.78
N VAL A 130 7.14 -13.79 9.03
CA VAL A 130 7.82 -15.02 9.48
C VAL A 130 6.91 -16.23 9.39
N ILE A 131 5.65 -16.10 9.77
CA ILE A 131 4.67 -17.18 9.67
C ILE A 131 4.41 -17.53 8.19
N ASP A 132 4.31 -16.54 7.30
CA ASP A 132 4.07 -16.76 5.86
C ASP A 132 5.24 -17.52 5.20
N ILE A 133 6.49 -17.13 5.47
CA ILE A 133 7.66 -17.83 4.93
C ILE A 133 7.83 -19.25 5.49
N ALA A 134 7.57 -19.43 6.80
CA ALA A 134 7.59 -20.76 7.40
C ALA A 134 6.52 -21.66 6.78
N GLN A 135 5.32 -21.13 6.54
CA GLN A 135 4.24 -21.85 5.89
C GLN A 135 4.58 -22.23 4.44
N ALA A 136 5.27 -21.35 3.71
CA ALA A 136 5.71 -21.65 2.34
C ALA A 136 6.65 -22.86 2.30
N ILE A 137 7.60 -22.96 3.23
CA ILE A 137 8.47 -24.16 3.36
C ILE A 137 7.65 -25.40 3.73
N LEU A 138 6.71 -25.27 4.68
CA LEU A 138 5.87 -26.38 5.11
C LEU A 138 5.01 -26.94 3.99
N ASP A 139 4.43 -26.08 3.18
CA ASP A 139 3.61 -26.48 2.03
C ASP A 139 4.42 -27.29 1.02
N ILE A 140 5.68 -26.89 0.77
CA ILE A 140 6.59 -27.62 -0.12
C ILE A 140 6.97 -28.98 0.50
N LEU A 141 7.33 -29.02 1.80
CA LEU A 141 7.68 -30.25 2.50
C LEU A 141 6.54 -31.28 2.49
N GLN A 142 5.31 -30.81 2.58
CA GLN A 142 4.10 -31.64 2.60
C GLN A 142 3.56 -31.95 1.20
N GLY A 143 4.14 -31.38 0.14
CA GLY A 143 3.63 -31.52 -1.23
C GLY A 143 2.23 -30.96 -1.43
N VAL A 144 1.89 -29.89 -0.67
CA VAL A 144 0.61 -29.20 -0.80
C VAL A 144 0.65 -28.32 -2.05
N ASP A 145 -0.17 -28.65 -3.02
CA ASP A 145 -0.36 -27.80 -4.19
C ASP A 145 -1.32 -26.65 -3.82
N ASN A 146 -0.76 -25.46 -3.64
CA ASN A 146 -1.51 -24.25 -3.32
C ASN A 146 -2.14 -23.58 -4.57
N ALA A 147 -2.19 -24.29 -5.71
CA ALA A 147 -2.70 -23.75 -6.98
C ALA A 147 -4.21 -23.42 -6.97
N SER A 148 -4.96 -23.77 -5.92
CA SER A 148 -6.41 -23.56 -5.89
C SER A 148 -6.94 -22.90 -4.63
N LEU A 149 -6.48 -21.68 -4.32
CA LEU A 149 -7.15 -20.81 -3.33
C LEU A 149 -8.59 -20.48 -3.75
N GLN A 150 -8.86 -20.50 -5.05
CA GLN A 150 -10.15 -20.20 -5.66
C GLN A 150 -10.69 -21.46 -6.35
N GLY A 151 -12.03 -21.55 -6.41
CA GLY A 151 -12.70 -22.50 -7.29
C GLY A 151 -12.53 -22.13 -8.76
N THR A 152 -13.14 -22.90 -9.66
CA THR A 152 -13.17 -22.64 -11.09
C THR A 152 -14.27 -21.67 -11.51
N GLU A 153 -15.11 -21.21 -10.57
CA GLU A 153 -16.24 -20.29 -10.82
C GLU A 153 -16.03 -18.96 -10.08
N PRO A 154 -16.49 -17.83 -10.66
CA PRO A 154 -16.49 -16.56 -9.97
C PRO A 154 -17.22 -16.62 -8.61
N SER A 155 -16.54 -16.19 -7.54
CA SER A 155 -17.05 -16.31 -6.18
C SER A 155 -16.64 -15.15 -5.28
N ILE A 156 -17.33 -15.03 -4.15
CA ILE A 156 -16.96 -14.16 -3.04
C ILE A 156 -16.07 -14.97 -2.11
N LEU A 157 -14.81 -14.58 -1.99
CA LEU A 157 -13.85 -15.29 -1.14
C LEU A 157 -14.03 -14.89 0.32
N VAL A 158 -14.06 -15.90 1.20
CA VAL A 158 -14.12 -15.71 2.65
C VAL A 158 -12.90 -16.36 3.27
N ALA A 159 -12.17 -15.60 4.11
CA ALA A 159 -10.98 -16.10 4.80
C ALA A 159 -10.91 -15.57 6.24
N GLU A 160 -10.02 -16.14 7.07
CA GLU A 160 -9.66 -15.53 8.35
C GLU A 160 -8.93 -14.22 8.10
N ASP A 161 -7.81 -14.28 7.42
CA ASP A 161 -7.04 -13.19 6.82
C ASP A 161 -6.27 -13.77 5.63
N LEU A 162 -5.77 -12.92 4.75
CA LEU A 162 -5.03 -13.33 3.56
C LEU A 162 -3.60 -12.80 3.62
N ALA A 163 -2.64 -13.72 3.49
CA ALA A 163 -1.25 -13.36 3.37
C ALA A 163 -0.94 -12.70 2.00
N PRO A 164 0.12 -11.89 1.88
CA PRO A 164 0.55 -11.30 0.61
C PRO A 164 0.72 -12.35 -0.49
N SER A 165 1.39 -13.46 -0.19
CA SER A 165 1.64 -14.56 -1.11
C SER A 165 0.35 -15.21 -1.64
N GLU A 166 -0.68 -15.32 -0.81
CA GLU A 166 -1.99 -15.84 -1.18
C GLU A 166 -2.71 -14.87 -2.14
N THR A 167 -2.65 -13.58 -1.86
CA THR A 167 -3.35 -12.54 -2.66
C THR A 167 -2.81 -12.40 -4.08
N VAL A 168 -1.50 -12.51 -4.27
CA VAL A 168 -0.85 -12.42 -5.59
C VAL A 168 -1.07 -13.70 -6.43
N ARG A 169 -1.23 -14.86 -5.79
CA ARG A 169 -1.53 -16.12 -6.49
C ARG A 169 -2.96 -16.21 -7.02
N MET A 170 -3.89 -15.39 -6.53
CA MET A 170 -5.30 -15.45 -6.92
C MET A 170 -5.53 -15.05 -8.38
N ASP A 171 -6.46 -15.73 -9.04
CA ASP A 171 -7.02 -15.31 -10.32
C ASP A 171 -8.05 -14.20 -10.10
N LYS A 172 -7.66 -12.97 -10.40
CA LYS A 172 -8.47 -11.79 -10.21
C LYS A 172 -9.78 -11.83 -10.99
N SER A 173 -9.85 -12.57 -12.09
CA SER A 173 -11.05 -12.71 -12.92
C SER A 173 -12.16 -13.53 -12.26
N LEU A 174 -11.81 -14.40 -11.31
CA LEU A 174 -12.73 -15.25 -10.55
C LEU A 174 -13.18 -14.64 -9.22
N LEU A 175 -12.72 -13.42 -8.91
CA LEU A 175 -12.94 -12.80 -7.62
C LEU A 175 -14.01 -11.71 -7.72
N LEU A 176 -15.16 -11.94 -7.11
CA LEU A 176 -16.28 -10.98 -7.09
C LEU A 176 -16.21 -10.05 -5.87
N GLY A 177 -15.58 -10.47 -4.79
CA GLY A 177 -15.42 -9.71 -3.57
C GLY A 177 -14.71 -10.51 -2.49
N PHE A 178 -14.34 -9.84 -1.39
CA PHE A 178 -13.70 -10.46 -0.23
C PHE A 178 -14.49 -10.26 1.05
N ILE A 179 -14.39 -11.23 1.95
CA ILE A 179 -14.81 -11.09 3.34
C ILE A 179 -13.74 -11.71 4.21
N THR A 180 -13.21 -10.96 5.20
CA THR A 180 -12.29 -11.52 6.18
C THR A 180 -12.85 -11.39 7.59
N ARG A 181 -12.57 -12.39 8.46
CA ARG A 181 -12.92 -12.36 9.88
C ARG A 181 -12.04 -11.41 10.66
N GLU A 182 -10.78 -11.34 10.29
CA GLU A 182 -9.77 -10.47 10.89
C GLU A 182 -9.32 -9.39 9.88
N GLY A 183 -8.21 -8.72 10.14
CA GLY A 183 -7.62 -7.72 9.26
C GLY A 183 -7.89 -6.28 9.68
N SER A 184 -7.13 -5.37 9.11
CA SER A 184 -7.25 -3.92 9.30
C SER A 184 -7.53 -3.20 7.98
N SER A 185 -7.89 -1.93 8.05
CA SER A 185 -8.08 -1.09 6.85
C SER A 185 -6.80 -0.93 6.01
N ASN A 186 -5.66 -1.24 6.59
CA ASN A 186 -4.34 -1.20 5.95
C ASN A 186 -3.77 -2.61 5.71
N SER A 187 -4.54 -3.68 5.92
CA SER A 187 -4.12 -5.05 5.61
C SER A 187 -3.91 -5.24 4.10
N HIS A 188 -3.10 -6.22 3.73
CA HIS A 188 -2.85 -6.58 2.33
C HIS A 188 -4.15 -6.89 1.59
N THR A 189 -5.11 -7.57 2.25
CA THR A 189 -6.45 -7.83 1.70
C THR A 189 -7.21 -6.54 1.38
N ALA A 190 -7.14 -5.54 2.25
CA ALA A 190 -7.79 -4.25 2.03
C ALA A 190 -7.14 -3.47 0.87
N ILE A 191 -5.80 -3.50 0.79
CA ILE A 191 -5.05 -2.88 -0.32
C ILE A 191 -5.42 -3.56 -1.64
N LEU A 192 -5.45 -4.89 -1.67
CA LEU A 192 -5.82 -5.65 -2.86
C LEU A 192 -7.25 -5.33 -3.33
N ALA A 193 -8.22 -5.31 -2.40
CA ALA A 193 -9.61 -4.97 -2.74
C ALA A 193 -9.72 -3.59 -3.40
N ARG A 194 -8.98 -2.59 -2.88
CA ARG A 194 -8.93 -1.25 -3.47
C ARG A 194 -8.27 -1.25 -4.84
N SER A 195 -7.13 -1.93 -5.01
CA SER A 195 -6.42 -2.00 -6.30
C SER A 195 -7.25 -2.68 -7.39
N MET A 196 -8.03 -3.70 -7.00
CA MET A 196 -8.94 -4.41 -7.90
C MET A 196 -10.29 -3.72 -8.10
N ASN A 197 -10.59 -2.69 -7.31
CA ASN A 197 -11.89 -2.00 -7.29
C ASN A 197 -13.07 -2.96 -7.07
N ILE A 198 -12.93 -3.91 -6.14
CA ILE A 198 -13.98 -4.88 -5.78
C ILE A 198 -14.46 -4.68 -4.34
N PRO A 199 -15.77 -4.91 -4.06
CA PRO A 199 -16.31 -4.78 -2.71
C PRO A 199 -15.65 -5.75 -1.74
N ALA A 200 -15.27 -5.25 -0.54
CA ALA A 200 -14.68 -6.07 0.50
C ALA A 200 -15.15 -5.64 1.89
N LEU A 201 -15.35 -6.63 2.75
CA LEU A 201 -15.63 -6.47 4.17
C LEU A 201 -14.50 -7.11 4.99
N ILE A 202 -14.03 -6.41 6.00
CA ILE A 202 -13.07 -6.92 6.98
C ILE A 202 -13.68 -6.95 8.37
N GLN A 203 -13.07 -7.69 9.28
CA GLN A 203 -13.55 -7.84 10.68
C GLN A 203 -15.00 -8.36 10.76
N CYS A 204 -15.40 -9.21 9.83
CA CYS A 204 -16.72 -9.83 9.82
C CYS A 204 -16.70 -11.13 10.66
N LYS A 205 -16.93 -10.99 11.96
CA LYS A 205 -16.85 -12.11 12.94
C LYS A 205 -18.05 -13.06 12.89
N ASP A 206 -19.14 -12.64 12.25
CA ASP A 206 -20.40 -13.40 12.19
C ASP A 206 -20.38 -14.53 11.16
N ILE A 207 -19.29 -14.70 10.42
CA ILE A 207 -19.14 -15.71 9.37
C ILE A 207 -19.19 -17.12 9.95
N GLN A 208 -20.07 -17.97 9.42
CA GLN A 208 -20.23 -19.36 9.79
C GLN A 208 -19.69 -20.28 8.67
N ASP A 209 -19.12 -21.40 9.06
CA ASP A 209 -18.52 -22.35 8.12
C ASP A 209 -19.54 -23.03 7.19
N ASP A 210 -20.80 -23.08 7.62
CA ASP A 210 -21.91 -23.62 6.82
C ASP A 210 -22.38 -22.67 5.71
N TRP A 211 -21.77 -21.51 5.57
CA TRP A 211 -22.04 -20.55 4.49
C TRP A 211 -21.32 -20.92 3.18
N ASP A 212 -20.37 -21.85 3.21
CA ASP A 212 -19.64 -22.27 2.00
C ASP A 212 -20.62 -22.75 0.90
N GLY A 213 -20.41 -22.26 -0.31
CA GLY A 213 -21.25 -22.54 -1.48
C GLY A 213 -22.61 -21.85 -1.53
N LYS A 214 -23.04 -21.17 -0.44
CA LYS A 214 -24.31 -20.43 -0.42
C LYS A 214 -24.23 -19.16 -1.23
N MET A 215 -25.37 -18.78 -1.84
CA MET A 215 -25.50 -17.48 -2.52
C MET A 215 -25.47 -16.35 -1.49
N ALA A 216 -24.67 -15.33 -1.77
CA ALA A 216 -24.55 -14.17 -0.90
C ALA A 216 -24.43 -12.85 -1.67
N VAL A 217 -24.66 -11.76 -0.96
CA VAL A 217 -24.46 -10.40 -1.45
C VAL A 217 -23.64 -9.62 -0.43
N ILE A 218 -22.48 -9.11 -0.85
CA ILE A 218 -21.78 -8.06 -0.13
C ILE A 218 -22.44 -6.71 -0.43
N ASP A 219 -22.87 -6.01 0.59
CA ASP A 219 -23.29 -4.61 0.52
C ASP A 219 -22.24 -3.74 1.23
N GLY A 220 -21.26 -3.28 0.47
CA GLY A 220 -20.20 -2.41 0.96
C GLY A 220 -20.69 -1.02 1.42
N TYR A 221 -21.87 -0.58 0.99
CA TYR A 221 -22.46 0.69 1.43
C TYR A 221 -22.98 0.60 2.87
N ASN A 222 -23.54 -0.56 3.24
CA ASN A 222 -24.08 -0.82 4.58
C ASN A 222 -23.13 -1.67 5.44
N ALA A 223 -21.94 -2.00 4.91
CA ALA A 223 -20.91 -2.80 5.59
C ALA A 223 -21.43 -4.16 6.09
N CYS A 224 -22.25 -4.85 5.29
CA CYS A 224 -22.81 -6.15 5.64
C CYS A 224 -22.81 -7.15 4.47
N VAL A 225 -22.91 -8.42 4.82
CA VAL A 225 -23.12 -9.53 3.89
C VAL A 225 -24.46 -10.18 4.19
N TYR A 226 -25.26 -10.39 3.14
CA TYR A 226 -26.52 -11.12 3.21
C TYR A 226 -26.33 -12.51 2.60
N VAL A 227 -26.53 -13.55 3.40
CA VAL A 227 -26.45 -14.94 2.97
C VAL A 227 -27.86 -15.48 2.76
N GLU A 228 -28.09 -16.12 1.60
CA GLU A 228 -29.42 -16.54 1.14
C GLU A 228 -30.45 -15.40 1.23
N PRO A 229 -30.17 -14.24 0.56
CA PRO A 229 -31.05 -13.08 0.62
C PRO A 229 -32.45 -13.42 0.10
N THR A 230 -33.48 -12.72 0.62
CA THR A 230 -34.81 -12.84 0.08
C THR A 230 -34.85 -12.36 -1.37
N PRO A 231 -35.79 -12.89 -2.20
CA PRO A 231 -35.89 -12.48 -3.61
C PRO A 231 -36.02 -10.96 -3.81
N ASP A 232 -36.76 -10.30 -2.94
CA ASP A 232 -36.97 -8.85 -3.03
C ASP A 232 -35.70 -8.07 -2.70
N LEU A 233 -34.96 -8.48 -1.65
CA LEU A 233 -33.66 -7.88 -1.29
C LEU A 233 -32.64 -8.10 -2.41
N LEU A 234 -32.53 -9.32 -2.92
CA LEU A 234 -31.64 -9.65 -4.03
C LEU A 234 -31.95 -8.80 -5.27
N LYS A 235 -33.23 -8.63 -5.59
CA LYS A 235 -33.68 -7.81 -6.72
C LYS A 235 -33.28 -6.33 -6.53
N SER A 236 -33.47 -5.80 -5.33
CA SER A 236 -33.13 -4.40 -5.03
C SER A 236 -31.60 -4.15 -5.10
N LEU A 237 -30.79 -5.04 -4.51
CA LEU A 237 -29.33 -4.95 -4.52
C LEU A 237 -28.75 -5.18 -5.93
N LYS A 238 -29.34 -6.10 -6.72
CA LYS A 238 -28.96 -6.30 -8.12
C LYS A 238 -29.26 -5.07 -8.97
N LYS A 239 -30.38 -4.39 -8.72
CA LYS A 239 -30.70 -3.13 -9.40
C LYS A 239 -29.67 -2.07 -9.08
N ARG A 240 -29.30 -1.91 -7.79
CA ARG A 240 -28.26 -0.97 -7.37
C ARG A 240 -26.89 -1.30 -8.00
N GLN A 241 -26.49 -2.57 -8.03
CA GLN A 241 -25.27 -3.01 -8.72
C GLN A 241 -25.27 -2.60 -10.20
N GLN A 242 -26.39 -2.81 -10.90
CA GLN A 242 -26.51 -2.42 -12.31
C GLN A 242 -26.45 -0.90 -12.51
N GLU A 243 -27.02 -0.12 -11.59
CA GLU A 243 -26.95 1.33 -11.60
C GLU A 243 -25.51 1.81 -11.39
N ASP A 244 -24.79 1.21 -10.43
CA ASP A 244 -23.36 1.50 -10.17
C ASP A 244 -22.51 1.15 -11.39
N GLN A 245 -22.70 -0.02 -11.99
CA GLN A 245 -21.99 -0.44 -13.20
C GLN A 245 -22.27 0.51 -14.39
N LYS A 246 -23.52 0.92 -14.59
CA LYS A 246 -23.88 1.90 -15.63
C LYS A 246 -23.22 3.25 -15.38
N LYS A 247 -23.18 3.70 -14.12
CA LYS A 247 -22.51 4.94 -13.74
C LYS A 247 -21.00 4.85 -14.00
N GLN A 248 -20.37 3.74 -13.64
CA GLN A 248 -18.94 3.52 -13.93
C GLN A 248 -18.68 3.48 -15.45
N ALA A 249 -19.50 2.77 -16.22
CA ALA A 249 -19.38 2.74 -17.68
C ALA A 249 -19.50 4.14 -18.28
N LEU A 250 -20.49 4.94 -17.82
CA LEU A 250 -20.65 6.32 -18.25
C LEU A 250 -19.43 7.19 -17.91
N LEU A 251 -18.83 7.00 -16.73
CA LEU A 251 -17.61 7.72 -16.36
C LEU A 251 -16.43 7.33 -17.27
N GLN A 252 -16.33 6.06 -17.67
CA GLN A 252 -15.31 5.61 -18.63
C GLN A 252 -15.51 6.21 -20.03
N GLU A 253 -16.76 6.45 -20.44
CA GLU A 253 -17.06 7.16 -21.70
C GLU A 253 -16.57 8.61 -21.71
N LEU A 254 -16.33 9.21 -20.56
CA LEU A 254 -15.79 10.57 -20.43
C LEU A 254 -14.28 10.61 -20.65
N LYS A 255 -13.60 9.47 -20.59
CA LYS A 255 -12.16 9.37 -20.79
C LYS A 255 -11.78 9.89 -22.19
N GLY A 256 -10.73 10.71 -22.25
CA GLY A 256 -10.29 11.35 -23.49
C GLY A 256 -11.16 12.51 -23.98
N LYS A 257 -12.28 12.81 -23.30
CA LYS A 257 -13.09 13.99 -23.65
C LYS A 257 -12.59 15.24 -22.95
N PRO A 258 -12.66 16.41 -23.59
CA PRO A 258 -12.28 17.65 -22.94
C PRO A 258 -13.23 17.97 -21.77
N ASN A 259 -12.66 18.43 -20.66
CA ASN A 259 -13.42 18.87 -19.49
C ASN A 259 -13.92 20.32 -19.73
N THR A 260 -15.00 20.45 -20.49
CA THR A 260 -15.54 21.75 -20.88
C THR A 260 -16.92 21.97 -20.25
N THR A 261 -17.11 23.10 -19.60
CA THR A 261 -18.39 23.52 -19.01
C THR A 261 -19.40 23.87 -20.09
N LEU A 262 -20.69 24.01 -19.73
CA LEU A 262 -21.75 24.34 -20.67
C LEU A 262 -21.59 25.72 -21.36
N ASP A 263 -20.88 26.62 -20.71
CA ASP A 263 -20.51 27.95 -21.26
C ASP A 263 -19.19 27.93 -22.06
N GLY A 264 -18.64 26.74 -22.33
CA GLY A 264 -17.47 26.54 -23.19
C GLY A 264 -16.11 26.74 -22.49
N LYS A 265 -16.06 26.87 -21.16
CA LYS A 265 -14.83 27.04 -20.41
C LYS A 265 -14.18 25.68 -20.14
N THR A 266 -12.93 25.50 -20.54
CA THR A 266 -12.14 24.29 -20.23
C THR A 266 -11.62 24.34 -18.80
N ILE A 267 -11.85 23.27 -18.05
CA ILE A 267 -11.37 23.09 -16.66
C ILE A 267 -10.39 21.92 -16.64
N ASN A 268 -9.21 22.16 -16.11
CA ASN A 268 -8.22 21.11 -15.89
C ASN A 268 -8.61 20.29 -14.65
N VAL A 269 -8.70 18.96 -14.81
CA VAL A 269 -8.96 18.01 -13.72
C VAL A 269 -7.68 17.24 -13.46
N PHE A 270 -7.10 17.44 -12.27
CA PHE A 270 -5.84 16.83 -11.86
C PHE A 270 -6.05 15.80 -10.74
N ALA A 271 -5.16 14.81 -10.70
CA ALA A 271 -5.14 13.79 -9.65
C ALA A 271 -4.47 14.31 -8.37
N ASN A 272 -4.75 13.62 -7.26
CA ASN A 272 -4.06 13.74 -5.98
C ASN A 272 -3.37 12.41 -5.71
N ILE A 273 -2.05 12.41 -5.51
CA ILE A 273 -1.23 11.21 -5.36
C ILE A 273 -0.37 11.24 -4.10
N GLY A 274 0.03 10.07 -3.62
CA GLY A 274 1.00 9.86 -2.55
C GLY A 274 2.37 9.41 -3.02
N GLY A 275 2.47 8.81 -4.22
CA GLY A 275 3.73 8.29 -4.73
C GLY A 275 3.61 7.70 -6.13
N MET A 276 4.66 6.97 -6.53
CA MET A 276 4.75 6.32 -7.85
C MET A 276 3.66 5.27 -8.07
N SER A 277 3.22 4.58 -7.02
CA SER A 277 2.13 3.58 -7.06
C SER A 277 0.81 4.13 -7.63
N ASP A 278 0.57 5.44 -7.48
CA ASP A 278 -0.66 6.07 -7.96
C ASP A 278 -0.59 6.49 -9.44
N VAL A 279 0.61 6.54 -10.04
CA VAL A 279 0.82 7.06 -11.41
C VAL A 279 0.06 6.23 -12.45
N GLY A 280 0.03 4.90 -12.28
CA GLY A 280 -0.77 4.03 -13.14
C GLY A 280 -2.26 4.39 -13.16
N ALA A 281 -2.84 4.68 -11.99
CA ALA A 281 -4.22 5.12 -11.86
C ALA A 281 -4.47 6.50 -12.49
N VAL A 282 -3.51 7.43 -12.36
CA VAL A 282 -3.55 8.75 -13.02
C VAL A 282 -3.64 8.61 -14.55
N GLN A 283 -2.81 7.75 -15.13
CA GLN A 283 -2.80 7.49 -16.57
C GLN A 283 -4.05 6.73 -17.00
N GLN A 284 -4.46 5.71 -16.24
CA GLN A 284 -5.63 4.89 -16.54
C GLN A 284 -6.93 5.70 -16.52
N ASN A 285 -7.05 6.69 -15.65
CA ASN A 285 -8.23 7.55 -15.55
C ASN A 285 -8.11 8.84 -16.36
N ASP A 286 -7.04 8.98 -17.15
CA ASP A 286 -6.79 10.11 -18.05
C ASP A 286 -6.86 11.48 -17.35
N ALA A 287 -6.31 11.57 -16.14
CA ALA A 287 -6.18 12.85 -15.44
C ALA A 287 -5.26 13.80 -16.21
N GLY A 288 -5.59 15.09 -16.24
CA GLY A 288 -4.82 16.11 -16.96
C GLY A 288 -3.40 16.32 -16.41
N GLY A 289 -3.11 15.77 -15.24
CA GLY A 289 -1.84 15.81 -14.52
C GLY A 289 -2.05 15.54 -13.04
N VAL A 290 -1.08 15.93 -12.22
CA VAL A 290 -1.13 15.85 -10.76
C VAL A 290 -1.25 17.24 -10.18
N GLY A 291 -2.36 17.52 -9.51
CA GLY A 291 -2.60 18.80 -8.81
C GLY A 291 -2.05 18.82 -7.39
N LEU A 292 -1.81 17.64 -6.82
CA LEU A 292 -1.20 17.49 -5.51
C LEU A 292 -0.44 16.18 -5.41
N PHE A 293 0.89 16.25 -5.39
CA PHE A 293 1.75 15.16 -4.94
C PHE A 293 2.11 15.38 -3.47
N ARG A 294 1.61 14.53 -2.60
CA ARG A 294 1.82 14.57 -1.15
C ARG A 294 3.14 13.91 -0.80
N THR A 295 4.18 14.72 -0.60
CA THR A 295 5.54 14.22 -0.36
C THR A 295 5.74 13.60 1.02
N GLU A 296 4.78 13.71 1.94
CA GLU A 296 4.84 13.11 3.27
C GLU A 296 5.10 11.60 3.22
N PHE A 297 4.55 10.91 2.23
CA PHE A 297 4.75 9.47 2.07
C PHE A 297 6.21 9.09 1.81
N VAL A 298 7.02 10.00 1.21
CA VAL A 298 8.45 9.81 1.03
C VAL A 298 9.17 9.78 2.38
N TYR A 299 8.68 10.54 3.36
CA TYR A 299 9.22 10.59 4.72
C TYR A 299 8.69 9.46 5.59
N LEU A 300 7.39 9.16 5.51
CA LEU A 300 6.73 8.14 6.34
C LEU A 300 7.30 6.74 6.09
N ASN A 301 7.82 6.46 4.89
CA ASN A 301 8.40 5.18 4.53
C ASN A 301 9.89 5.03 4.92
N CYS A 302 10.48 6.05 5.55
CA CYS A 302 11.90 6.05 5.94
C CYS A 302 12.08 5.88 7.45
N LYS A 303 13.17 5.21 7.85
CA LYS A 303 13.59 5.09 9.28
C LYS A 303 14.39 6.28 9.78
N ASP A 304 14.90 7.11 8.87
CA ASP A 304 15.67 8.33 9.15
C ASP A 304 15.34 9.37 8.05
N PHE A 305 15.88 10.58 8.20
CA PHE A 305 15.69 11.63 7.21
C PHE A 305 16.07 11.17 5.80
N PRO A 306 15.16 11.19 4.83
CA PRO A 306 15.47 10.78 3.46
C PRO A 306 16.53 11.70 2.85
N THR A 307 17.54 11.09 2.24
CA THR A 307 18.63 11.83 1.58
C THR A 307 18.13 12.61 0.36
N GLU A 308 18.93 13.56 -0.13
CA GLU A 308 18.62 14.30 -1.36
C GLU A 308 18.42 13.36 -2.54
N ASP A 309 19.29 12.34 -2.69
CA ASP A 309 19.21 11.41 -3.81
C ASP A 309 17.98 10.51 -3.75
N TYR A 310 17.60 10.01 -2.57
CA TYR A 310 16.39 9.23 -2.39
C TYR A 310 15.14 10.03 -2.76
N GLN A 311 15.05 11.27 -2.27
CA GLN A 311 13.93 12.16 -2.61
C GLN A 311 13.93 12.52 -4.10
N PHE A 312 15.11 12.79 -4.67
CA PHE A 312 15.26 13.10 -6.10
C PHE A 312 14.74 11.97 -6.98
N GLU A 313 15.12 10.71 -6.72
CA GLU A 313 14.63 9.58 -7.52
C GLU A 313 13.12 9.40 -7.39
N ALA A 314 12.55 9.53 -6.18
CA ALA A 314 11.11 9.45 -5.98
C ALA A 314 10.33 10.53 -6.77
N TYR A 315 10.81 11.77 -6.76
CA TYR A 315 10.16 12.85 -7.50
C TYR A 315 10.36 12.74 -9.00
N LYS A 316 11.57 12.39 -9.44
CA LYS A 316 11.93 12.20 -10.84
C LYS A 316 11.07 11.13 -11.49
N GLN A 317 10.92 9.95 -10.88
CA GLN A 317 10.12 8.86 -11.42
C GLN A 317 8.68 9.30 -11.72
N VAL A 318 8.05 10.02 -10.80
CA VAL A 318 6.69 10.52 -10.99
C VAL A 318 6.62 11.58 -12.11
N VAL A 319 7.54 12.55 -12.09
CA VAL A 319 7.55 13.66 -13.06
C VAL A 319 7.84 13.15 -14.48
N GLU A 320 8.80 12.26 -14.62
CA GLU A 320 9.19 11.67 -15.90
C GLU A 320 8.09 10.77 -16.48
N SER A 321 7.47 9.91 -15.65
CA SER A 321 6.38 9.01 -16.06
C SER A 321 5.12 9.75 -16.52
N LEU A 322 4.90 10.97 -16.04
CA LEU A 322 3.73 11.77 -16.37
C LEU A 322 4.02 12.86 -17.42
N ALA A 323 5.29 13.03 -17.84
CA ALA A 323 5.63 14.02 -18.84
C ALA A 323 4.82 13.82 -20.15
N PRO A 324 4.33 14.90 -20.80
CA PRO A 324 4.50 16.32 -20.47
C PRO A 324 3.44 16.90 -19.51
N ARG A 325 2.60 16.05 -18.87
CA ARG A 325 1.54 16.47 -17.95
C ARG A 325 2.14 17.19 -16.73
N LYS A 326 1.41 18.17 -16.21
CA LYS A 326 1.85 18.95 -15.05
C LYS A 326 1.78 18.13 -13.77
N VAL A 327 2.83 18.24 -12.94
CA VAL A 327 2.91 17.66 -11.60
C VAL A 327 3.18 18.74 -10.58
N VAL A 328 2.21 19.04 -9.72
CA VAL A 328 2.37 19.98 -8.61
C VAL A 328 2.83 19.21 -7.37
N VAL A 329 4.06 19.45 -6.95
CA VAL A 329 4.66 18.79 -5.79
C VAL A 329 4.56 19.68 -4.57
N ARG A 330 3.85 19.23 -3.54
CA ARG A 330 3.76 19.93 -2.27
C ARG A 330 4.98 19.59 -1.42
N THR A 331 5.67 20.61 -0.89
CA THR A 331 6.73 20.38 0.08
C THR A 331 6.18 19.75 1.36
N CYS A 332 7.04 19.20 2.19
CA CYS A 332 6.70 18.44 3.38
C CYS A 332 5.59 19.11 4.22
N ASP A 333 4.50 18.35 4.48
CA ASP A 333 3.39 18.75 5.35
C ASP A 333 3.23 17.74 6.49
N ILE A 334 4.28 17.61 7.31
CA ILE A 334 4.30 16.77 8.51
C ILE A 334 4.15 17.67 9.73
N GLY A 335 3.42 17.18 10.72
CA GLY A 335 3.21 17.75 12.04
C GLY A 335 3.10 16.64 13.09
N ALA A 336 2.76 16.99 14.32
CA ALA A 336 2.60 16.05 15.44
C ALA A 336 1.44 15.04 15.24
N ASP A 337 0.60 15.23 14.23
CA ASP A 337 -0.47 14.31 13.81
C ASP A 337 0.03 13.10 13.01
N LYS A 338 1.30 13.11 12.59
CA LYS A 338 1.91 12.04 11.79
C LYS A 338 3.10 11.46 12.54
N THR A 339 3.11 10.15 12.72
CA THR A 339 4.15 9.44 13.46
C THR A 339 5.41 9.33 12.60
N VAL A 340 6.35 10.25 12.81
CA VAL A 340 7.68 10.27 12.18
C VAL A 340 8.71 10.45 13.30
N ASP A 341 9.10 9.34 13.94
CA ASP A 341 9.86 9.34 15.20
C ASP A 341 11.21 10.05 15.09
N TYR A 342 11.91 9.92 13.95
CA TYR A 342 13.18 10.57 13.74
C TYR A 342 13.07 12.12 13.65
N MET A 343 11.88 12.66 13.38
CA MET A 343 11.66 14.11 13.39
C MET A 343 11.60 14.68 14.82
N LYS A 344 11.34 13.84 15.83
CA LYS A 344 11.28 14.21 17.25
C LYS A 344 10.42 15.45 17.49
N LEU A 345 9.18 15.40 16.97
CA LEU A 345 8.20 16.46 17.19
C LEU A 345 7.53 16.24 18.55
N ASP A 346 7.38 17.32 19.31
CA ASP A 346 6.66 17.29 20.57
C ASP A 346 5.17 17.00 20.34
N HIS A 347 4.52 16.40 21.33
CA HIS A 347 3.08 16.20 21.30
C HIS A 347 2.35 17.56 21.31
N GLU A 348 1.36 17.72 20.47
CA GLU A 348 0.52 18.90 20.40
C GLU A 348 -0.97 18.52 20.45
N ASP A 349 -1.75 19.22 21.26
CA ASP A 349 -3.20 18.99 21.37
C ASP A 349 -3.94 19.36 20.08
N ASN A 350 -3.40 20.30 19.31
CA ASN A 350 -3.93 20.72 18.03
C ASN A 350 -2.82 20.86 16.96
N PRO A 351 -2.36 19.73 16.41
CA PRO A 351 -1.27 19.71 15.42
C PRO A 351 -1.54 20.55 14.17
N ALA A 352 -2.81 20.76 13.80
CA ALA A 352 -3.17 21.55 12.63
C ALA A 352 -2.76 23.04 12.78
N LEU A 353 -2.72 23.56 14.00
CA LEU A 353 -2.30 24.93 14.32
C LEU A 353 -0.87 25.02 14.83
N GLY A 354 -0.21 23.88 15.03
CA GLY A 354 1.06 23.76 15.70
C GLY A 354 2.27 23.88 14.79
N TYR A 355 3.39 23.29 15.27
CA TYR A 355 4.68 23.27 14.58
C TYR A 355 4.70 22.20 13.49
N ARG A 356 4.34 22.60 12.26
CA ARG A 356 4.25 21.72 11.10
C ARG A 356 4.65 22.38 9.80
N ALA A 357 4.83 21.57 8.76
CA ALA A 357 4.95 22.00 7.36
C ALA A 357 6.01 23.11 7.18
N ILE A 358 5.62 24.25 6.58
CA ILE A 358 6.53 25.35 6.31
C ILE A 358 7.20 25.89 7.58
N ARG A 359 6.57 25.82 8.75
CA ARG A 359 7.15 26.26 10.02
C ARG A 359 8.34 25.39 10.42
N ILE A 360 8.25 24.07 10.22
CA ILE A 360 9.38 23.15 10.37
C ILE A 360 10.44 23.47 9.32
N CYS A 361 10.04 23.63 8.06
CA CYS A 361 10.93 23.86 6.93
C CYS A 361 11.78 25.13 7.12
N LEU A 362 11.20 26.22 7.57
CA LEU A 362 11.91 27.50 7.77
C LEU A 362 12.80 27.49 9.00
N THR A 363 12.49 26.71 10.03
CA THR A 363 13.32 26.60 11.25
C THR A 363 14.38 25.52 11.14
N ARG A 364 14.14 24.45 10.38
CA ARG A 364 15.11 23.38 10.08
C ARG A 364 15.58 23.51 8.62
N ARG A 365 16.37 24.55 8.32
CA ARG A 365 16.72 24.93 6.94
C ARG A 365 17.44 23.81 6.18
N ASP A 366 18.33 23.04 6.81
CA ASP A 366 19.04 21.95 6.14
C ASP A 366 18.09 20.86 5.66
N PHE A 367 17.11 20.50 6.48
CA PHE A 367 16.02 19.60 6.09
C PHE A 367 15.24 20.12 4.89
N PHE A 368 14.89 21.40 4.90
CA PHE A 368 14.14 22.03 3.80
C PHE A 368 14.97 22.13 2.53
N LYS A 369 16.26 22.50 2.64
CA LYS A 369 17.18 22.57 1.49
C LYS A 369 17.35 21.19 0.84
N THR A 370 17.46 20.11 1.60
CA THR A 370 17.55 18.74 1.08
C THR A 370 16.36 18.45 0.16
N GLN A 371 15.12 18.77 0.58
CA GLN A 371 13.94 18.57 -0.23
C GLN A 371 13.93 19.49 -1.46
N LEU A 372 14.22 20.78 -1.30
CA LEU A 372 14.18 21.74 -2.40
C LEU A 372 15.22 21.43 -3.48
N ARG A 373 16.42 21.01 -3.09
CA ARG A 373 17.47 20.57 -4.04
C ARG A 373 17.01 19.34 -4.82
N ALA A 374 16.43 18.34 -4.15
CA ALA A 374 15.87 17.16 -4.81
C ALA A 374 14.76 17.53 -5.81
N LEU A 375 13.84 18.42 -5.45
CA LEU A 375 12.80 18.93 -6.34
C LEU A 375 13.37 19.69 -7.55
N LEU A 376 14.34 20.59 -7.33
CA LEU A 376 15.00 21.32 -8.40
C LEU A 376 15.69 20.38 -9.39
N ARG A 377 16.36 19.33 -8.92
CA ARG A 377 16.97 18.31 -9.77
C ARG A 377 15.90 17.53 -10.57
N ALA A 378 14.82 17.12 -9.92
CA ALA A 378 13.73 16.37 -10.56
C ALA A 378 13.01 17.21 -11.64
N SER A 379 12.99 18.54 -11.52
CA SER A 379 12.34 19.42 -12.48
C SER A 379 12.95 19.38 -13.90
N ALA A 380 14.16 18.85 -14.05
CA ALA A 380 14.77 18.66 -15.35
C ALA A 380 14.10 17.56 -16.22
N TYR A 381 13.24 16.72 -15.62
CA TYR A 381 12.68 15.53 -16.24
C TYR A 381 11.22 15.66 -16.68
N GLY A 382 10.58 16.80 -16.43
CA GLY A 382 9.22 17.06 -16.90
C GLY A 382 8.64 18.38 -16.41
N ASN A 383 7.31 18.53 -16.54
CA ASN A 383 6.59 19.74 -16.18
C ASN A 383 6.21 19.72 -14.70
N MET A 384 7.06 20.29 -13.85
CA MET A 384 6.89 20.29 -12.40
C MET A 384 6.64 21.70 -11.86
N SER A 385 5.78 21.77 -10.82
CA SER A 385 5.57 22.99 -10.02
C SER A 385 5.77 22.66 -8.54
N ILE A 386 6.22 23.61 -7.75
CA ILE A 386 6.44 23.49 -6.30
C ILE A 386 5.36 24.26 -5.57
N MET A 387 4.74 23.65 -4.55
CA MET A 387 3.69 24.25 -3.74
C MET A 387 4.06 24.20 -2.26
N PHE A 388 4.04 25.35 -1.58
CA PHE A 388 4.30 25.46 -0.14
C PHE A 388 2.98 25.33 0.66
N PRO A 389 2.88 24.37 1.59
CA PRO A 389 1.72 24.21 2.47
C PRO A 389 1.77 25.17 3.67
N MET A 390 0.63 25.38 4.32
CA MET A 390 0.48 26.02 5.63
C MET A 390 1.00 27.47 5.72
N ILE A 391 1.06 28.18 4.61
CA ILE A 391 1.43 29.61 4.58
C ILE A 391 0.39 30.42 5.34
N THR A 392 0.84 31.30 6.22
CA THR A 392 0.02 32.21 7.03
C THR A 392 0.37 33.68 6.86
N SER A 393 1.52 33.98 6.23
CA SER A 393 1.99 35.34 6.00
C SER A 393 2.78 35.47 4.70
N LEU A 394 2.81 36.66 4.13
CA LEU A 394 3.64 36.97 2.97
C LEU A 394 5.13 36.74 3.25
N ARG A 395 5.57 36.99 4.49
CA ARG A 395 6.95 36.78 4.89
C ARG A 395 7.36 35.32 4.81
N GLU A 396 6.52 34.38 5.29
CA GLU A 396 6.80 32.94 5.18
C GLU A 396 6.98 32.52 3.72
N LEU A 397 6.15 33.01 2.81
CA LEU A 397 6.28 32.73 1.38
C LEU A 397 7.60 33.33 0.81
N GLN A 398 7.95 34.55 1.18
CA GLN A 398 9.20 35.18 0.77
C GLN A 398 10.42 34.44 1.31
N ASP A 399 10.42 34.04 2.58
CA ASP A 399 11.49 33.27 3.20
C ASP A 399 11.63 31.89 2.53
N ALA A 400 10.52 31.19 2.21
CA ALA A 400 10.55 29.93 1.49
C ALA A 400 11.13 30.07 0.07
N LYS A 401 10.70 31.11 -0.66
CA LYS A 401 11.25 31.42 -1.98
C LYS A 401 12.74 31.78 -1.92
N ALA A 402 13.18 32.47 -0.88
CA ALA A 402 14.60 32.79 -0.69
C ALA A 402 15.46 31.53 -0.50
N VAL A 403 15.00 30.54 0.32
CA VAL A 403 15.69 29.25 0.47
C VAL A 403 15.73 28.48 -0.86
N LEU A 404 14.63 28.51 -1.64
CA LEU A 404 14.59 27.86 -2.96
C LEU A 404 15.64 28.48 -3.92
N GLU A 405 15.78 29.81 -3.94
CA GLU A 405 16.75 30.49 -4.80
C GLU A 405 18.20 30.24 -4.34
N GLU A 406 18.45 30.10 -3.03
CA GLU A 406 19.75 29.63 -2.54
C GLU A 406 20.09 28.24 -3.09
N CYS A 407 19.14 27.27 -3.00
CA CYS A 407 19.32 25.92 -3.53
C CYS A 407 19.56 25.96 -5.05
N ARG A 408 18.85 26.83 -5.77
CA ARG A 408 19.04 27.01 -7.22
C ARG A 408 20.44 27.53 -7.54
N ALA A 409 20.93 28.49 -6.79
CA ALA A 409 22.27 29.04 -6.97
C ALA A 409 23.37 28.00 -6.68
N GLU A 410 23.21 27.19 -5.62
CA GLU A 410 24.13 26.10 -5.27
C GLU A 410 24.19 25.06 -6.40
N LEU A 411 23.03 24.52 -6.83
CA LEU A 411 22.98 23.53 -7.91
C LEU A 411 23.50 24.08 -9.24
N THR A 412 23.30 25.36 -9.50
CA THR A 412 23.87 26.00 -10.69
C THR A 412 25.40 26.06 -10.62
N ALA A 413 25.98 26.37 -9.46
CA ALA A 413 27.40 26.37 -9.23
C ALA A 413 28.01 24.96 -9.34
N GLU A 414 27.26 23.94 -8.96
CA GLU A 414 27.60 22.51 -9.09
C GLU A 414 27.43 21.98 -10.54
N GLY A 415 26.86 22.79 -11.46
CA GLY A 415 26.62 22.37 -12.85
C GLY A 415 25.46 21.39 -13.02
N VAL A 416 24.56 21.30 -12.05
CA VAL A 416 23.43 20.38 -12.05
C VAL A 416 22.30 20.91 -12.93
N LYS A 417 21.72 20.06 -13.79
CA LYS A 417 20.60 20.42 -14.65
C LYS A 417 19.31 20.57 -13.85
N MET A 418 18.55 21.62 -14.16
CA MET A 418 17.25 21.93 -13.57
C MET A 418 16.29 22.42 -14.65
N GLY A 419 14.97 22.32 -14.38
CA GLY A 419 13.95 22.95 -15.22
C GLY A 419 14.08 24.50 -15.22
N GLN A 420 13.86 25.10 -16.39
CA GLN A 420 14.02 26.57 -16.53
C GLN A 420 12.84 27.35 -15.95
N ASN A 421 11.61 26.85 -16.13
CA ASN A 421 10.38 27.54 -15.74
C ASN A 421 9.59 26.71 -14.72
N ILE A 422 10.08 26.67 -13.48
CA ILE A 422 9.38 25.99 -12.39
C ILE A 422 8.40 27.00 -11.78
N GLU A 423 7.11 26.72 -11.89
CA GLU A 423 6.10 27.49 -11.15
C GLU A 423 6.23 27.22 -9.65
N VAL A 424 6.15 28.28 -8.87
CA VAL A 424 6.20 28.22 -7.41
C VAL A 424 4.94 28.88 -6.86
N GLY A 425 4.22 28.19 -6.01
CA GLY A 425 2.98 28.68 -5.44
C GLY A 425 2.78 28.27 -3.99
N THR A 426 1.63 28.60 -3.46
CA THR A 426 1.24 28.27 -2.09
C THR A 426 -0.12 27.61 -2.05
N MET A 427 -0.35 26.74 -1.05
CA MET A 427 -1.65 26.20 -0.74
C MET A 427 -2.45 27.20 0.09
N ILE A 428 -3.59 27.65 -0.43
CA ILE A 428 -4.50 28.53 0.30
C ILE A 428 -5.42 27.66 1.16
N GLU A 429 -4.98 27.36 2.37
CA GLU A 429 -5.64 26.42 3.28
C GLU A 429 -5.79 26.96 4.71
N THR A 430 -5.08 28.02 5.05
CA THR A 430 -5.20 28.68 6.34
C THR A 430 -6.13 29.90 6.23
N PRO A 431 -6.90 30.23 7.27
CA PRO A 431 -7.72 31.45 7.26
C PRO A 431 -6.90 32.71 6.97
N ALA A 432 -5.67 32.78 7.48
CA ALA A 432 -4.78 33.90 7.22
C ALA A 432 -4.43 34.03 5.74
N ALA A 433 -4.09 32.92 5.06
CA ALA A 433 -3.77 32.94 3.62
C ALA A 433 -4.97 33.39 2.77
N VAL A 434 -6.19 33.03 3.16
CA VAL A 434 -7.42 33.52 2.47
C VAL A 434 -7.55 35.03 2.56
N LEU A 435 -7.26 35.60 3.73
CA LEU A 435 -7.40 37.05 3.97
C LEU A 435 -6.34 37.90 3.21
N ILE A 436 -5.18 37.32 2.93
CA ILE A 436 -4.06 37.99 2.23
C ILE A 436 -3.79 37.36 0.85
N ALA A 437 -4.78 36.68 0.26
CA ALA A 437 -4.58 35.93 -0.97
C ALA A 437 -4.14 36.81 -2.16
N ASP A 438 -4.58 38.03 -2.23
CA ASP A 438 -4.17 39.04 -3.21
C ASP A 438 -2.70 39.45 -3.04
N GLU A 439 -2.22 39.59 -1.80
CA GLU A 439 -0.80 39.88 -1.50
C GLU A 439 0.08 38.67 -1.85
N LEU A 440 -0.41 37.42 -1.58
CA LEU A 440 0.31 36.19 -1.92
C LEU A 440 0.38 35.96 -3.43
N ALA A 441 -0.58 36.47 -4.19
CA ALA A 441 -0.64 36.33 -5.65
C ALA A 441 0.18 37.36 -6.40
N ALA A 442 0.52 38.49 -5.77
CA ALA A 442 1.32 39.59 -6.35
C ALA A 442 2.82 39.25 -6.35
#